data_bb8fb236a090084994e1fb72f5fbb1b8
#
_entry.id   bb8fb236a090084994e1fb72f5fbb1b8
#
_cell.length_a   1.000
_cell.length_b   1.000
_cell.length_c   1.000
_cell.angle_alpha   90.00
_cell.angle_beta   90.00
_cell.angle_gamma   90.00
#
_symmetry.space_group_name_H-M   'P 1'
#
loop_
_entity.id
_entity.type
_entity.pdbx_description
1 polymer ?
#
loop_
_entity_poly.entity_id
_entity_poly.type
_entity_poly.pdbx_seq_one_letter_code
_entity_poly.pdbx_strand_id
1 'polypeptide(L)'
;MNKTPTHKRKKLNPSPYEAPELYDLLFETLDFDIPYWLKVAGEAEGPLLELGCGTGRVLMRLLEAGADADGLDSSAPMIERFWAKARTKGWNNRAVVADMREFALARRYARIICPFNGFAHCETTDDQIRALRCCRNHLKPGGALILHMSYPGPKYWAEPDGVPVFESEAKNPSTGRTIQMWDTRTKDPIAQIQQSQVEIREVNKDGQTAASHWFAASQRWVYRYEFELLFRAAGFGRWTILGGFDGKPFTDPEDQMIAWAWRSQSGIGRGYRGIRNRG
;
A
#
# COMPACT_ATOMS: atom_id res chain seq x y z
N MET A 1 48.29 -13.17 -14.86
CA MET A 1 47.08 -12.44 -15.36
C MET A 1 45.87 -13.16 -14.84
N ASN A 2 45.34 -12.74 -13.69
CA ASN A 2 44.13 -13.32 -13.10
C ASN A 2 42.90 -12.62 -13.74
N LYS A 3 42.12 -13.39 -14.50
CA LYS A 3 40.83 -12.92 -15.01
C LYS A 3 39.82 -12.97 -13.85
N THR A 4 39.39 -11.82 -13.38
CA THR A 4 38.27 -11.65 -12.46
C THR A 4 37.01 -12.24 -13.12
N PRO A 5 36.23 -13.10 -12.44
CA PRO A 5 34.97 -13.62 -13.02
C PRO A 5 33.98 -12.46 -13.13
N THR A 6 33.53 -12.20 -14.36
CA THR A 6 32.41 -11.32 -14.63
C THR A 6 31.15 -11.96 -14.09
N HIS A 7 30.68 -11.50 -12.94
CA HIS A 7 29.34 -11.80 -12.46
C HIS A 7 28.33 -11.31 -13.50
N LYS A 8 27.75 -12.24 -14.26
CA LYS A 8 26.55 -11.96 -15.04
C LYS A 8 25.51 -11.40 -14.07
N ARG A 9 25.14 -10.13 -14.20
CA ARG A 9 24.00 -9.55 -13.48
C ARG A 9 22.80 -10.46 -13.77
N LYS A 10 22.29 -11.14 -12.76
CA LYS A 10 21.02 -11.86 -12.83
C LYS A 10 19.99 -10.82 -13.26
N LYS A 11 19.29 -11.06 -14.37
CA LYS A 11 18.21 -10.19 -14.82
C LYS A 11 17.18 -10.20 -13.69
N LEU A 12 17.01 -9.07 -12.99
CA LEU A 12 15.98 -8.96 -11.95
C LEU A 12 14.61 -9.17 -12.62
N ASN A 13 13.75 -9.97 -12.00
CA ASN A 13 12.38 -10.11 -12.44
C ASN A 13 11.70 -8.74 -12.41
N PRO A 14 10.76 -8.45 -13.33
CA PRO A 14 9.98 -7.21 -13.29
C PRO A 14 9.17 -7.11 -12.00
N SER A 15 8.71 -5.91 -11.67
CA SER A 15 7.74 -5.71 -10.59
C SER A 15 6.37 -6.29 -10.98
N PRO A 16 5.56 -6.82 -10.04
CA PRO A 16 4.19 -7.25 -10.32
C PRO A 16 3.31 -6.11 -10.84
N TYR A 17 3.69 -4.88 -10.59
CA TYR A 17 3.00 -3.67 -11.06
C TYR A 17 3.29 -3.33 -12.53
N GLU A 18 4.15 -4.11 -13.20
CA GLU A 18 4.35 -4.07 -14.66
C GLU A 18 3.33 -4.93 -15.44
N ALA A 19 2.48 -5.70 -14.74
CA ALA A 19 1.47 -6.59 -15.34
C ALA A 19 0.07 -6.31 -14.76
N PRO A 20 -0.53 -5.13 -15.04
CA PRO A 20 -1.76 -4.68 -14.40
C PRO A 20 -2.97 -5.57 -14.71
N GLU A 21 -3.00 -6.27 -15.85
CA GLU A 21 -4.07 -7.22 -16.18
C GLU A 21 -4.06 -8.45 -15.25
N LEU A 22 -2.88 -9.00 -14.98
CA LEU A 22 -2.72 -10.13 -14.03
C LEU A 22 -3.03 -9.66 -12.61
N TYR A 23 -2.64 -8.44 -12.27
CA TYR A 23 -2.96 -7.82 -10.99
C TYR A 23 -4.49 -7.69 -10.81
N ASP A 24 -5.21 -7.15 -11.79
CA ASP A 24 -6.67 -7.04 -11.76
C ASP A 24 -7.35 -8.41 -11.55
N LEU A 25 -6.91 -9.46 -12.26
CA LEU A 25 -7.48 -10.80 -12.14
C LEU A 25 -7.42 -11.34 -10.70
N LEU A 26 -6.35 -11.02 -9.96
CA LEU A 26 -6.13 -11.52 -8.61
C LEU A 26 -6.73 -10.63 -7.52
N PHE A 27 -6.76 -9.30 -7.73
CA PHE A 27 -7.01 -8.35 -6.65
C PHE A 27 -8.22 -7.45 -6.85
N GLU A 28 -8.74 -7.25 -8.08
CA GLU A 28 -9.81 -6.28 -8.33
C GLU A 28 -11.10 -6.57 -7.54
N THR A 29 -11.38 -7.85 -7.31
CA THR A 29 -12.60 -8.30 -6.60
C THR A 29 -12.44 -8.36 -5.08
N LEU A 30 -11.25 -8.11 -4.54
CA LEU A 30 -11.05 -8.07 -3.10
C LEU A 30 -11.80 -6.88 -2.49
N ASP A 31 -12.68 -7.16 -1.55
CA ASP A 31 -13.58 -6.18 -0.96
C ASP A 31 -13.52 -6.07 0.58
N PHE A 32 -12.69 -6.89 1.24
CA PHE A 32 -12.62 -7.00 2.70
C PHE A 32 -12.37 -5.67 3.43
N ASP A 33 -11.72 -4.69 2.79
CA ASP A 33 -11.40 -3.36 3.31
C ASP A 33 -12.28 -2.24 2.71
N ILE A 34 -13.03 -2.51 1.65
CA ILE A 34 -13.84 -1.51 0.94
C ILE A 34 -14.87 -0.83 1.84
N PRO A 35 -15.65 -1.53 2.68
CA PRO A 35 -16.61 -0.87 3.58
C PRO A 35 -15.96 0.15 4.51
N TYR A 36 -14.73 -0.15 4.98
CA TYR A 36 -13.98 0.77 5.82
C TYR A 36 -13.58 2.05 5.09
N TRP A 37 -13.03 1.92 3.87
CA TRP A 37 -12.63 3.08 3.08
C TRP A 37 -13.81 3.94 2.63
N LEU A 38 -14.96 3.33 2.32
CA LEU A 38 -16.21 4.04 2.05
C LEU A 38 -16.68 4.84 3.28
N LYS A 39 -16.60 4.25 4.47
CA LYS A 39 -16.90 4.95 5.73
C LYS A 39 -15.95 6.13 5.94
N VAL A 40 -14.63 5.92 5.80
CA VAL A 40 -13.61 6.99 5.91
C VAL A 40 -13.88 8.14 4.95
N ALA A 41 -14.30 7.84 3.72
CA ALA A 41 -14.66 8.84 2.71
C ALA A 41 -15.97 9.56 3.06
N GLY A 42 -16.98 8.86 3.53
CA GLY A 42 -18.27 9.43 3.94
C GLY A 42 -18.17 10.36 5.16
N GLU A 43 -17.19 10.12 6.03
CA GLU A 43 -16.88 10.97 7.20
C GLU A 43 -15.89 12.11 6.87
N ALA A 44 -15.44 12.22 5.62
CA ALA A 44 -14.47 13.24 5.23
C ALA A 44 -15.17 14.56 4.85
N GLU A 45 -14.83 15.66 5.52
CA GLU A 45 -15.30 17.00 5.15
C GLU A 45 -14.47 17.60 4.00
N GLY A 46 -14.43 16.89 2.86
CA GLY A 46 -13.72 17.37 1.66
C GLY A 46 -12.99 16.24 0.92
N PRO A 47 -12.12 16.59 -0.04
CA PRO A 47 -11.53 15.63 -0.93
C PRO A 47 -10.61 14.62 -0.23
N LEU A 48 -10.52 13.45 -0.84
CA LEU A 48 -9.67 12.35 -0.42
C LEU A 48 -8.59 12.08 -1.48
N LEU A 49 -7.39 11.65 -1.05
CA LEU A 49 -6.32 11.17 -1.93
C LEU A 49 -5.96 9.73 -1.54
N GLU A 50 -5.94 8.83 -2.50
CA GLU A 50 -5.38 7.48 -2.35
C GLU A 50 -3.94 7.44 -2.87
N LEU A 51 -3.01 6.98 -2.03
CA LEU A 51 -1.62 6.71 -2.39
C LEU A 51 -1.46 5.25 -2.80
N GLY A 52 -0.72 5.00 -3.88
CA GLY A 52 -0.58 3.65 -4.42
C GLY A 52 -1.93 3.12 -4.93
N CYS A 53 -2.70 3.95 -5.66
CA CYS A 53 -4.05 3.57 -6.09
C CYS A 53 -4.06 2.44 -7.13
N GLY A 54 -2.91 2.12 -7.74
CA GLY A 54 -2.78 1.05 -8.70
C GLY A 54 -3.75 1.19 -9.87
N THR A 55 -4.41 0.09 -10.19
CA THR A 55 -5.47 0.02 -11.20
C THR A 55 -6.83 0.55 -10.72
N GLY A 56 -6.91 1.02 -9.46
CA GLY A 56 -8.08 1.67 -8.88
C GLY A 56 -9.03 0.79 -8.10
N ARG A 57 -8.58 -0.31 -7.49
CA ARG A 57 -9.43 -1.21 -6.69
C ARG A 57 -10.27 -0.46 -5.64
N VAL A 58 -9.66 0.42 -4.88
CA VAL A 58 -10.34 1.25 -3.87
C VAL A 58 -10.86 2.54 -4.50
N LEU A 59 -10.04 3.26 -5.27
CA LEU A 59 -10.40 4.56 -5.85
C LEU A 59 -11.70 4.49 -6.68
N MET A 60 -11.87 3.46 -7.52
CA MET A 60 -13.08 3.30 -8.32
C MET A 60 -14.33 3.15 -7.43
N ARG A 61 -14.24 2.40 -6.33
CA ARG A 61 -15.34 2.22 -5.38
C ARG A 61 -15.69 3.51 -4.65
N LEU A 62 -14.67 4.32 -4.30
CA LEU A 62 -14.89 5.65 -3.72
C LEU A 62 -15.61 6.59 -4.69
N LEU A 63 -15.17 6.61 -5.96
CA LEU A 63 -15.79 7.42 -7.00
C LEU A 63 -17.22 6.95 -7.33
N GLU A 64 -17.48 5.65 -7.36
CA GLU A 64 -18.81 5.06 -7.52
C GLU A 64 -19.79 5.45 -6.40
N ALA A 65 -19.27 5.57 -5.18
CA ALA A 65 -20.03 6.05 -4.03
C ALA A 65 -20.21 7.59 -4.00
N GLY A 66 -19.72 8.30 -5.02
CA GLY A 66 -19.83 9.77 -5.12
C GLY A 66 -18.80 10.55 -4.31
N ALA A 67 -17.76 9.91 -3.79
CA ALA A 67 -16.69 10.61 -3.06
C ALA A 67 -15.87 11.49 -4.03
N ASP A 68 -15.50 12.70 -3.55
CA ASP A 68 -14.53 13.55 -4.24
C ASP A 68 -13.11 13.02 -3.95
N ALA A 69 -12.70 12.02 -4.73
CA ALA A 69 -11.45 11.31 -4.53
C ALA A 69 -10.52 11.44 -5.73
N ASP A 70 -9.23 11.52 -5.45
CA ASP A 70 -8.13 11.46 -6.41
C ASP A 70 -7.18 10.33 -6.00
N GLY A 71 -6.33 9.85 -6.93
CA GLY A 71 -5.32 8.83 -6.67
C GLY A 71 -3.97 9.17 -7.25
N LEU A 72 -2.93 8.57 -6.70
CA LEU A 72 -1.61 8.54 -7.32
C LEU A 72 -0.98 7.15 -7.19
N ASP A 73 -0.17 6.79 -8.19
CA ASP A 73 0.67 5.60 -8.18
C ASP A 73 1.97 5.88 -8.94
N SER A 74 3.07 5.28 -8.51
CA SER A 74 4.37 5.43 -9.19
C SER A 74 4.49 4.57 -10.46
N SER A 75 3.65 3.54 -10.63
CA SER A 75 3.63 2.69 -11.80
C SER A 75 2.78 3.28 -12.92
N ALA A 76 3.40 3.70 -14.01
CA ALA A 76 2.69 4.17 -15.19
C ALA A 76 1.75 3.11 -15.80
N PRO A 77 2.14 1.81 -15.94
CA PRO A 77 1.22 0.77 -16.42
C PRO A 77 -0.04 0.63 -15.57
N MET A 78 0.08 0.72 -14.23
CA MET A 78 -1.09 0.69 -13.34
C MET A 78 -2.04 1.85 -13.59
N ILE A 79 -1.51 3.08 -13.70
CA ILE A 79 -2.32 4.28 -13.96
C ILE A 79 -2.94 4.25 -15.36
N GLU A 80 -2.24 3.77 -16.37
CA GLU A 80 -2.80 3.58 -17.72
C GLU A 80 -3.99 2.60 -17.70
N ARG A 81 -3.86 1.52 -16.93
CA ARG A 81 -4.95 0.56 -16.70
C ARG A 81 -6.12 1.20 -15.96
N PHE A 82 -5.87 2.01 -14.92
CA PHE A 82 -6.91 2.81 -14.27
C PHE A 82 -7.63 3.71 -15.27
N TRP A 83 -6.90 4.50 -16.07
CA TRP A 83 -7.51 5.38 -17.06
C TRP A 83 -8.38 4.63 -18.07
N ALA A 84 -7.93 3.47 -18.53
CA ALA A 84 -8.71 2.64 -19.46
C ALA A 84 -10.08 2.23 -18.85
N LYS A 85 -10.09 1.82 -17.58
CA LYS A 85 -11.31 1.46 -16.84
C LYS A 85 -12.18 2.68 -16.53
N ALA A 86 -11.57 3.79 -16.13
CA ALA A 86 -12.24 5.00 -15.67
C ALA A 86 -12.83 5.86 -16.82
N ARG A 87 -12.33 5.68 -18.06
CA ARG A 87 -12.70 6.51 -19.22
C ARG A 87 -14.20 6.52 -19.50
N THR A 88 -14.87 5.37 -19.43
CA THR A 88 -16.29 5.25 -19.69
C THR A 88 -17.17 5.95 -18.64
N LYS A 89 -16.60 6.25 -17.47
CA LYS A 89 -17.25 6.94 -16.35
C LYS A 89 -16.82 8.41 -16.22
N GLY A 90 -15.95 8.91 -17.11
CA GLY A 90 -15.44 10.29 -17.08
C GLY A 90 -14.45 10.57 -15.95
N TRP A 91 -13.80 9.54 -15.37
CA TRP A 91 -12.90 9.67 -14.22
C TRP A 91 -11.42 9.53 -14.57
N ASN A 92 -11.06 9.56 -15.85
CA ASN A 92 -9.68 9.40 -16.30
C ASN A 92 -8.70 10.47 -15.78
N ASN A 93 -9.18 11.60 -15.28
CA ASN A 93 -8.38 12.64 -14.65
C ASN A 93 -8.27 12.53 -13.12
N ARG A 94 -8.80 11.47 -12.54
CA ARG A 94 -8.81 11.26 -11.08
C ARG A 94 -7.58 10.54 -10.54
N ALA A 95 -6.68 10.07 -11.40
CA ALA A 95 -5.43 9.47 -10.97
C ALA A 95 -4.25 9.99 -11.82
N VAL A 96 -3.08 10.09 -11.18
CA VAL A 96 -1.85 10.57 -11.81
C VAL A 96 -0.67 9.66 -11.48
N VAL A 97 0.31 9.59 -12.39
CA VAL A 97 1.59 8.93 -12.12
C VAL A 97 2.42 9.86 -11.23
N ALA A 98 2.67 9.44 -9.98
CA ALA A 98 3.48 10.20 -9.04
C ALA A 98 4.00 9.31 -7.91
N ASP A 99 5.15 9.68 -7.34
CA ASP A 99 5.75 9.01 -6.21
C ASP A 99 5.20 9.60 -4.89
N MET A 100 4.74 8.75 -3.97
CA MET A 100 4.22 9.19 -2.66
C MET A 100 5.25 9.94 -1.82
N ARG A 101 6.54 9.80 -2.12
CA ARG A 101 7.66 10.46 -1.41
C ARG A 101 7.85 11.93 -1.81
N GLU A 102 7.34 12.34 -2.98
CA GLU A 102 7.67 13.67 -3.53
C GLU A 102 6.61 14.25 -4.48
N PHE A 103 5.35 13.86 -4.35
CA PHE A 103 4.30 14.42 -5.20
C PHE A 103 4.00 15.89 -4.92
N ALA A 104 3.52 16.60 -5.96
CA ALA A 104 3.10 18.00 -5.87
C ALA A 104 1.74 18.17 -6.55
N LEU A 105 0.66 18.13 -5.77
CA LEU A 105 -0.70 18.34 -6.25
C LEU A 105 -1.21 19.71 -5.77
N ALA A 106 -1.97 20.41 -6.63
CA ALA A 106 -2.54 21.72 -6.30
C ALA A 106 -3.58 21.67 -5.18
N ARG A 107 -4.22 20.51 -4.98
CA ARG A 107 -5.27 20.29 -3.98
C ARG A 107 -4.70 20.02 -2.59
N ARG A 108 -5.52 20.31 -1.57
CA ARG A 108 -5.33 19.87 -0.19
C ARG A 108 -6.49 18.95 0.19
N TYR A 109 -6.20 17.88 0.91
CA TYR A 109 -7.11 16.78 1.16
C TYR A 109 -7.56 16.73 2.63
N ALA A 110 -8.83 16.40 2.85
CA ALA A 110 -9.36 16.14 4.19
C ALA A 110 -8.86 14.79 4.71
N ARG A 111 -8.69 13.81 3.80
CA ARG A 111 -8.12 12.49 4.09
C ARG A 111 -7.10 12.15 3.01
N ILE A 112 -6.00 11.53 3.45
CA ILE A 112 -5.06 10.81 2.57
C ILE A 112 -5.04 9.38 3.07
N ILE A 113 -5.26 8.41 2.19
CA ILE A 113 -5.28 6.98 2.53
C ILE A 113 -4.18 6.24 1.77
N CYS A 114 -3.63 5.21 2.38
CA CYS A 114 -2.73 4.26 1.72
C CYS A 114 -3.16 2.83 2.10
N PRO A 115 -4.08 2.24 1.33
CA PRO A 115 -4.54 0.87 1.53
C PRO A 115 -3.47 -0.17 1.21
N PHE A 116 -3.72 -1.41 1.62
CA PHE A 116 -3.11 -2.63 1.11
C PHE A 116 -1.58 -2.63 1.08
N ASN A 117 -0.95 -2.22 2.19
CA ASN A 117 0.51 -2.19 2.37
C ASN A 117 1.27 -1.25 1.41
N GLY A 118 0.62 -0.32 0.71
CA GLY A 118 1.31 0.57 -0.24
C GLY A 118 2.49 1.33 0.38
N PHE A 119 2.41 1.71 1.66
CA PHE A 119 3.49 2.39 2.37
C PHE A 119 4.73 1.51 2.61
N ALA A 120 4.60 0.17 2.56
CA ALA A 120 5.71 -0.77 2.70
C ALA A 120 6.78 -0.65 1.59
N HIS A 121 6.42 -0.04 0.45
CA HIS A 121 7.36 0.25 -0.63
C HIS A 121 8.30 1.43 -0.34
N CYS A 122 8.10 2.15 0.77
CA CYS A 122 9.10 3.06 1.32
C CYS A 122 10.10 2.25 2.15
N GLU A 123 11.15 1.72 1.51
CA GLU A 123 12.06 0.73 2.10
C GLU A 123 13.08 1.32 3.09
N THR A 124 13.29 2.64 3.07
CA THR A 124 14.20 3.32 4.01
C THR A 124 13.45 4.24 4.95
N THR A 125 14.00 4.46 6.14
CA THR A 125 13.43 5.43 7.11
C THR A 125 13.33 6.83 6.52
N ASP A 126 14.31 7.24 5.70
CA ASP A 126 14.28 8.55 5.03
C ASP A 126 13.15 8.63 4.02
N ASP A 127 12.90 7.58 3.22
CA ASP A 127 11.78 7.51 2.29
C ASP A 127 10.44 7.56 3.03
N GLN A 128 10.32 6.82 4.13
CA GLN A 128 9.12 6.83 4.97
C GLN A 128 8.85 8.24 5.53
N ILE A 129 9.87 8.90 6.07
CA ILE A 129 9.73 10.27 6.59
C ILE A 129 9.41 11.26 5.47
N ARG A 130 10.03 11.13 4.29
CA ARG A 130 9.72 11.97 3.12
C ARG A 130 8.27 11.82 2.69
N ALA A 131 7.79 10.58 2.54
CA ALA A 131 6.40 10.28 2.17
C ALA A 131 5.42 10.86 3.20
N LEU A 132 5.65 10.65 4.49
CA LEU A 132 4.82 11.19 5.57
C LEU A 132 4.79 12.72 5.60
N ARG A 133 5.93 13.39 5.39
CA ARG A 133 6.01 14.85 5.29
C ARG A 133 5.28 15.36 4.05
N CYS A 134 5.44 14.70 2.91
CA CYS A 134 4.73 15.03 1.68
C CYS A 134 3.21 14.93 1.89
N CYS A 135 2.72 13.84 2.48
CA CYS A 135 1.31 13.67 2.83
C CYS A 135 0.83 14.79 3.78
N ARG A 136 1.57 15.04 4.87
CA ARG A 136 1.22 16.08 5.84
C ARG A 136 1.09 17.47 5.19
N ASN A 137 1.96 17.79 4.23
CA ASN A 137 1.91 19.05 3.50
C ASN A 137 0.69 19.16 2.56
N HIS A 138 0.16 18.04 2.09
CA HIS A 138 -1.04 17.98 1.24
C HIS A 138 -2.35 17.80 2.03
N LEU A 139 -2.30 17.56 3.33
CA LEU A 139 -3.50 17.57 4.17
C LEU A 139 -3.99 19.01 4.43
N LYS A 140 -5.30 19.17 4.55
CA LYS A 140 -5.94 20.36 5.16
C LYS A 140 -5.58 20.46 6.64
N PRO A 141 -5.66 21.64 7.28
CA PRO A 141 -5.63 21.74 8.73
C PRO A 141 -6.70 20.82 9.37
N GLY A 142 -6.31 19.99 10.34
CA GLY A 142 -7.20 18.96 10.92
C GLY A 142 -7.43 17.71 10.09
N GLY A 143 -6.93 17.68 8.86
CA GLY A 143 -7.01 16.49 8.00
C GLY A 143 -6.16 15.32 8.53
N ALA A 144 -6.45 14.12 8.06
CA ALA A 144 -5.80 12.89 8.53
C ALA A 144 -5.21 12.05 7.38
N LEU A 145 -4.02 11.48 7.65
CA LEU A 145 -3.41 10.38 6.90
C LEU A 145 -3.83 9.07 7.56
N ILE A 146 -4.22 8.07 6.76
CA ILE A 146 -4.57 6.72 7.22
C ILE A 146 -3.76 5.70 6.42
N LEU A 147 -2.94 4.90 7.10
CA LEU A 147 -2.12 3.86 6.50
C LEU A 147 -2.61 2.50 6.96
N HIS A 148 -2.83 1.57 6.01
CA HIS A 148 -3.08 0.17 6.30
C HIS A 148 -1.81 -0.63 6.03
N MET A 149 -1.34 -1.35 7.05
CA MET A 149 -0.17 -2.21 7.00
C MET A 149 -0.45 -3.55 7.70
N SER A 150 -0.01 -4.63 7.09
CA SER A 150 0.10 -5.92 7.78
C SER A 150 1.16 -5.82 8.88
N TYR A 151 0.88 -6.37 10.04
CA TYR A 151 1.84 -6.45 11.13
C TYR A 151 2.59 -7.79 11.07
N PRO A 152 3.92 -7.82 11.26
CA PRO A 152 4.69 -9.07 11.23
C PRO A 152 4.50 -9.84 12.54
N GLY A 153 3.32 -10.46 12.70
CA GLY A 153 2.93 -11.25 13.86
C GLY A 153 3.55 -12.65 13.89
N PRO A 154 3.21 -13.48 14.89
CA PRO A 154 3.75 -14.83 15.05
C PRO A 154 3.59 -15.72 13.82
N LYS A 155 2.45 -15.67 13.14
CA LYS A 155 2.21 -16.45 11.90
C LYS A 155 3.17 -16.06 10.79
N TYR A 156 3.38 -14.75 10.58
CA TYR A 156 4.33 -14.26 9.59
C TYR A 156 5.76 -14.80 9.84
N TRP A 157 6.20 -14.82 11.11
CA TRP A 157 7.52 -15.33 11.47
C TRP A 157 7.62 -16.84 11.42
N ALA A 158 6.50 -17.57 11.60
CA ALA A 158 6.45 -19.02 11.50
C ALA A 158 6.54 -19.54 10.05
N GLU A 159 6.21 -18.72 9.05
CA GLU A 159 6.37 -19.10 7.65
C GLU A 159 7.85 -19.28 7.31
N PRO A 160 8.24 -20.43 6.71
CA PRO A 160 9.64 -20.68 6.35
C PRO A 160 10.09 -19.79 5.18
N ASP A 161 11.32 -19.28 5.26
CA ASP A 161 11.94 -18.54 4.17
C ASP A 161 12.28 -19.44 2.98
N GLY A 162 12.13 -18.91 1.76
CA GLY A 162 12.51 -19.59 0.53
C GLY A 162 11.59 -20.73 0.10
N VAL A 163 10.45 -20.90 0.75
CA VAL A 163 9.42 -21.90 0.41
C VAL A 163 8.27 -21.23 -0.32
N PRO A 164 7.86 -21.72 -1.52
CA PRO A 164 6.67 -21.16 -2.20
C PRO A 164 5.40 -21.40 -1.39
N VAL A 165 4.66 -20.34 -1.12
CA VAL A 165 3.36 -20.36 -0.44
C VAL A 165 2.28 -20.00 -1.44
N PHE A 166 1.19 -20.77 -1.47
CA PHE A 166 0.01 -20.44 -2.26
C PHE A 166 -0.73 -19.27 -1.59
N GLU A 167 -0.98 -18.21 -2.36
CA GLU A 167 -1.62 -17.00 -1.83
C GLU A 167 -3.08 -16.88 -2.25
N SER A 168 -3.36 -17.06 -3.53
CA SER A 168 -4.71 -16.88 -4.08
C SER A 168 -4.85 -17.48 -5.46
N GLU A 169 -6.11 -17.60 -5.90
CA GLU A 169 -6.43 -17.95 -7.29
C GLU A 169 -7.66 -17.19 -7.78
N ALA A 170 -7.71 -17.03 -9.11
CA ALA A 170 -8.84 -16.42 -9.80
C ALA A 170 -9.07 -17.12 -11.15
N LYS A 171 -10.26 -16.97 -11.73
CA LYS A 171 -10.55 -17.39 -13.10
C LYS A 171 -10.26 -16.25 -14.07
N ASN A 172 -9.52 -16.53 -15.12
CA ASN A 172 -9.40 -15.62 -16.25
C ASN A 172 -10.62 -15.80 -17.16
N PRO A 173 -11.55 -14.83 -17.23
CA PRO A 173 -12.79 -14.98 -18.00
C PRO A 173 -12.53 -15.07 -19.50
N SER A 174 -11.43 -14.49 -19.99
CA SER A 174 -11.09 -14.49 -21.42
C SER A 174 -10.54 -15.82 -21.92
N THR A 175 -9.80 -16.55 -21.07
CA THR A 175 -9.14 -17.81 -21.45
C THR A 175 -9.77 -19.05 -20.81
N GLY A 176 -10.58 -18.86 -19.75
CA GLY A 176 -11.13 -19.93 -18.92
C GLY A 176 -10.10 -20.64 -18.04
N ARG A 177 -8.83 -20.19 -18.05
CA ARG A 177 -7.76 -20.74 -17.21
C ARG A 177 -7.89 -20.25 -15.76
N THR A 178 -7.34 -21.03 -14.83
CA THR A 178 -7.14 -20.59 -13.45
C THR A 178 -5.79 -19.87 -13.35
N ILE A 179 -5.80 -18.69 -12.76
CA ILE A 179 -4.61 -17.91 -12.44
C ILE A 179 -4.32 -18.17 -10.97
N GLN A 180 -3.13 -18.69 -10.65
CA GLN A 180 -2.70 -18.96 -9.28
C GLN A 180 -1.50 -18.10 -8.94
N MET A 181 -1.52 -17.48 -7.76
CA MET A 181 -0.40 -16.71 -7.22
C MET A 181 0.31 -17.51 -6.13
N TRP A 182 1.62 -17.61 -6.28
CA TRP A 182 2.53 -18.22 -5.34
C TRP A 182 3.60 -17.19 -4.95
N ASP A 183 3.89 -17.06 -3.67
CA ASP A 183 4.94 -16.15 -3.18
C ASP A 183 6.03 -16.93 -2.46
N THR A 184 7.27 -16.67 -2.82
CA THR A 184 8.46 -17.19 -2.15
C THR A 184 9.16 -16.04 -1.46
N ARG A 185 9.05 -15.99 -0.13
CA ARG A 185 9.55 -14.90 0.70
C ARG A 185 10.90 -15.21 1.32
N THR A 186 11.71 -14.18 1.46
CA THR A 186 12.87 -14.17 2.35
C THR A 186 12.82 -12.91 3.20
N LYS A 187 13.10 -13.04 4.51
CA LYS A 187 12.94 -11.98 5.49
C LYS A 187 14.29 -11.59 6.08
N ASP A 188 14.65 -10.32 5.98
CA ASP A 188 15.79 -9.75 6.68
C ASP A 188 15.29 -8.98 7.93
N PRO A 189 15.39 -9.57 9.13
CA PRO A 189 14.91 -8.94 10.36
C PRO A 189 15.72 -7.72 10.79
N ILE A 190 16.96 -7.56 10.31
CA ILE A 190 17.82 -6.41 10.62
C ILE A 190 17.41 -5.21 9.76
N ALA A 191 17.29 -5.41 8.45
CA ALA A 191 16.84 -4.38 7.52
C ALA A 191 15.33 -4.14 7.60
N GLN A 192 14.56 -5.05 8.21
CA GLN A 192 13.09 -5.08 8.20
C GLN A 192 12.52 -5.19 6.77
N ILE A 193 13.17 -5.94 5.90
CA ILE A 193 12.82 -6.08 4.49
C ILE A 193 12.37 -7.51 4.20
N GLN A 194 11.20 -7.64 3.57
CA GLN A 194 10.76 -8.85 2.89
C GLN A 194 11.08 -8.71 1.40
N GLN A 195 11.78 -9.71 0.88
CA GLN A 195 11.93 -9.91 -0.56
C GLN A 195 10.97 -11.00 -0.99
N SER A 196 10.14 -10.73 -1.99
CA SER A 196 9.17 -11.66 -2.57
C SER A 196 9.56 -12.02 -4.00
N GLN A 197 9.53 -13.31 -4.32
CA GLN A 197 9.50 -13.81 -5.69
C GLN A 197 8.12 -14.37 -5.96
N VAL A 198 7.32 -13.61 -6.69
CA VAL A 198 5.94 -13.94 -7.00
C VAL A 198 5.90 -14.69 -8.33
N GLU A 199 5.34 -15.90 -8.31
CA GLU A 199 5.01 -16.67 -9.49
C GLU A 199 3.50 -16.65 -9.73
N ILE A 200 3.08 -16.16 -10.90
CA ILE A 200 1.70 -16.24 -11.35
C ILE A 200 1.62 -17.34 -12.40
N ARG A 201 0.93 -18.44 -12.08
CA ARG A 201 0.74 -19.60 -12.95
C ARG A 201 -0.61 -19.52 -13.64
N GLU A 202 -0.60 -19.74 -14.96
CA GLU A 202 -1.82 -20.03 -15.72
C GLU A 202 -2.03 -21.53 -15.79
N VAL A 203 -3.09 -22.03 -15.17
CA VAL A 203 -3.38 -23.46 -15.07
C VAL A 203 -4.56 -23.80 -15.96
N ASN A 204 -4.42 -24.83 -16.80
CA ASN A 204 -5.48 -25.32 -17.67
C ASN A 204 -6.53 -26.15 -16.88
N LYS A 205 -7.57 -26.65 -17.59
CA LYS A 205 -8.64 -27.44 -16.97
C LYS A 205 -8.15 -28.81 -16.44
N ASP A 206 -7.03 -29.30 -16.94
CA ASP A 206 -6.43 -30.58 -16.55
C ASP A 206 -5.46 -30.43 -15.36
N GLY A 207 -5.37 -29.21 -14.77
CA GLY A 207 -4.49 -28.92 -13.65
C GLY A 207 -3.02 -28.70 -14.04
N GLN A 208 -2.68 -28.63 -15.33
CA GLN A 208 -1.31 -28.42 -15.79
C GLN A 208 -1.02 -26.92 -15.95
N THR A 209 0.19 -26.51 -15.56
CA THR A 209 0.68 -25.15 -15.78
C THR A 209 0.97 -24.93 -17.26
N ALA A 210 0.21 -24.04 -17.88
CA ALA A 210 0.35 -23.65 -19.28
C ALA A 210 1.35 -22.51 -19.49
N ALA A 211 1.47 -21.60 -18.49
CA ALA A 211 2.44 -20.51 -18.48
C ALA A 211 2.75 -20.09 -17.04
N SER A 212 3.94 -19.52 -16.83
CA SER A 212 4.35 -18.89 -15.56
C SER A 212 4.96 -17.52 -15.81
N HIS A 213 4.55 -16.55 -15.01
CA HIS A 213 5.05 -15.19 -14.99
C HIS A 213 5.73 -14.94 -13.64
N TRP A 214 6.96 -14.44 -13.67
CA TRP A 214 7.77 -14.22 -12.49
C TRP A 214 8.00 -12.74 -12.24
N PHE A 215 7.76 -12.33 -11.00
CA PHE A 215 7.93 -10.96 -10.53
C PHE A 215 8.76 -10.91 -9.27
N ALA A 216 9.32 -9.73 -8.98
CA ALA A 216 10.02 -9.48 -7.74
C ALA A 216 9.43 -8.23 -7.05
N ALA A 217 9.22 -8.32 -5.76
CA ALA A 217 8.78 -7.23 -4.93
C ALA A 217 9.64 -7.14 -3.67
N SER A 218 9.80 -5.93 -3.15
CA SER A 218 10.47 -5.65 -1.89
C SER A 218 9.56 -4.77 -1.05
N GLN A 219 9.43 -5.10 0.22
CA GLN A 219 8.57 -4.40 1.16
C GLN A 219 9.23 -4.30 2.53
N ARG A 220 9.14 -3.13 3.15
CA ARG A 220 9.57 -2.92 4.53
C ARG A 220 8.38 -2.93 5.46
N TRP A 221 8.39 -3.83 6.47
CA TRP A 221 7.40 -3.74 7.54
C TRP A 221 7.76 -2.67 8.56
N VAL A 222 6.76 -2.21 9.30
CA VAL A 222 6.89 -1.18 10.33
C VAL A 222 6.21 -1.69 11.60
N TYR A 223 6.91 -1.62 12.74
CA TYR A 223 6.32 -1.96 14.03
C TYR A 223 5.51 -0.79 14.60
N ARG A 224 4.60 -1.09 15.52
CA ARG A 224 3.70 -0.12 16.12
C ARG A 224 4.41 1.13 16.64
N TYR A 225 5.39 0.97 17.49
CA TYR A 225 6.12 2.10 18.10
C TYR A 225 7.03 2.83 17.10
N GLU A 226 7.48 2.16 16.06
CA GLU A 226 8.18 2.78 14.94
C GLU A 226 7.27 3.75 14.18
N PHE A 227 5.99 3.40 13.93
CA PHE A 227 5.03 4.35 13.37
C PHE A 227 4.87 5.61 14.23
N GLU A 228 4.79 5.46 15.54
CA GLU A 228 4.68 6.61 16.44
C GLU A 228 5.90 7.55 16.33
N LEU A 229 7.11 6.97 16.21
CA LEU A 229 8.34 7.75 16.00
C LEU A 229 8.37 8.40 14.61
N LEU A 230 7.96 7.69 13.56
CA LEU A 230 7.89 8.20 12.19
C LEU A 230 6.89 9.37 12.08
N PHE A 231 5.70 9.26 12.67
CA PHE A 231 4.72 10.35 12.69
C PHE A 231 5.25 11.58 13.42
N ARG A 232 5.93 11.37 14.56
CA ARG A 232 6.58 12.47 15.30
C ARG A 232 7.67 13.13 14.47
N ALA A 233 8.55 12.36 13.83
CA ALA A 233 9.63 12.86 12.98
C ALA A 233 9.09 13.60 11.74
N ALA A 234 7.94 13.18 11.21
CA ALA A 234 7.25 13.84 10.10
C ALA A 234 6.45 15.08 10.54
N GLY A 235 6.29 15.33 11.85
CA GLY A 235 5.64 16.51 12.40
C GLY A 235 4.12 16.41 12.53
N PHE A 236 3.56 15.20 12.61
CA PHE A 236 2.15 15.01 12.99
C PHE A 236 1.96 15.30 14.48
N GLY A 237 0.82 15.91 14.84
CA GLY A 237 0.54 16.33 16.22
C GLY A 237 -0.21 15.29 17.05
N ARG A 238 -0.90 14.36 16.41
CA ARG A 238 -1.70 13.32 17.04
C ARG A 238 -1.77 12.10 16.13
N TRP A 239 -1.83 10.91 16.72
CA TRP A 239 -2.04 9.65 16.01
C TRP A 239 -2.77 8.63 16.87
N THR A 240 -3.31 7.61 16.25
CA THR A 240 -3.82 6.39 16.88
C THR A 240 -3.55 5.20 15.97
N ILE A 241 -3.40 4.01 16.55
CA ILE A 241 -3.19 2.78 15.81
C ILE A 241 -4.28 1.80 16.24
N LEU A 242 -5.07 1.34 15.26
CA LEU A 242 -6.20 0.44 15.41
C LEU A 242 -5.82 -0.96 14.91
N GLY A 243 -6.48 -1.99 15.46
CA GLY A 243 -6.29 -3.39 15.12
C GLY A 243 -7.37 -3.90 14.17
N GLY A 244 -7.35 -3.40 12.93
CA GLY A 244 -8.28 -3.83 11.90
C GLY A 244 -9.32 -2.77 11.50
N PHE A 245 -10.15 -3.16 10.56
CA PHE A 245 -11.13 -2.28 9.90
C PHE A 245 -12.39 -2.06 10.73
N ASP A 246 -12.57 -2.78 11.83
CA ASP A 246 -13.65 -2.59 12.81
C ASP A 246 -13.39 -1.46 13.82
N GLY A 247 -12.17 -0.90 13.80
CA GLY A 247 -11.76 0.22 14.65
C GLY A 247 -11.41 -0.17 16.09
N LYS A 248 -11.24 -1.46 16.39
CA LYS A 248 -10.80 -1.92 17.71
C LYS A 248 -9.37 -1.46 18.04
N PRO A 249 -8.96 -1.40 19.31
CA PRO A 249 -7.57 -1.14 19.67
C PRO A 249 -6.63 -2.22 19.09
N PHE A 250 -5.42 -1.82 18.66
CA PHE A 250 -4.40 -2.75 18.22
C PHE A 250 -3.75 -3.44 19.44
N THR A 251 -4.23 -4.64 19.76
CA THR A 251 -3.81 -5.43 20.92
C THR A 251 -3.45 -6.88 20.59
N ASP A 252 -3.80 -7.35 19.39
CA ASP A 252 -3.45 -8.66 18.87
C ASP A 252 -2.41 -8.52 17.76
N PRO A 253 -1.24 -9.20 17.82
CA PRO A 253 -0.22 -9.13 16.78
C PRO A 253 -0.62 -9.79 15.45
N GLU A 254 -1.75 -10.51 15.40
CA GLU A 254 -2.32 -11.06 14.17
C GLU A 254 -3.32 -10.11 13.49
N ASP A 255 -3.60 -8.96 14.11
CA ASP A 255 -4.48 -7.94 13.53
C ASP A 255 -3.79 -7.13 12.42
N GLN A 256 -4.60 -6.62 11.50
CA GLN A 256 -4.17 -5.59 10.56
C GLN A 256 -3.95 -4.27 11.31
N MET A 257 -2.87 -3.57 10.99
CA MET A 257 -2.55 -2.30 11.62
C MET A 257 -3.07 -1.14 10.78
N ILE A 258 -4.01 -0.36 11.35
CA ILE A 258 -4.57 0.85 10.73
C ILE A 258 -4.07 2.06 11.49
N ALA A 259 -3.09 2.76 10.93
CA ALA A 259 -2.45 3.90 11.56
C ALA A 259 -3.04 5.23 11.08
N TRP A 260 -3.65 5.99 11.98
CA TRP A 260 -4.17 7.33 11.75
C TRP A 260 -3.21 8.38 12.27
N ALA A 261 -2.93 9.43 11.47
CA ALA A 261 -2.14 10.58 11.90
C ALA A 261 -2.78 11.88 11.44
N TRP A 262 -2.98 12.84 12.34
CA TRP A 262 -3.67 14.11 12.06
C TRP A 262 -2.69 15.26 11.94
N ARG A 263 -2.89 16.07 10.90
CA ARG A 263 -2.26 17.39 10.80
C ARG A 263 -2.88 18.34 11.83
N SER A 264 -2.05 19.06 12.61
CA SER A 264 -2.52 20.07 13.57
C SER A 264 -3.40 21.14 12.90
N GLN A 265 -4.39 21.64 13.60
CA GLN A 265 -5.29 22.70 13.11
C GLN A 265 -4.59 24.06 13.00
N SER A 266 -3.62 24.35 13.87
CA SER A 266 -2.82 25.58 13.82
C SER A 266 -1.46 25.31 13.17
N GLY A 267 -1.06 26.15 12.23
CA GLY A 267 0.24 26.10 11.56
C GLY A 267 1.47 26.43 12.42
N ILE A 268 1.31 26.53 13.74
CA ILE A 268 2.39 26.81 14.70
C ILE A 268 2.64 25.50 15.46
N GLY A 269 3.78 24.89 15.21
CA GLY A 269 4.30 23.78 16.02
C GLY A 269 4.48 24.24 17.47
N ARG A 270 3.51 23.91 18.34
CA ARG A 270 3.72 24.07 19.79
C ARG A 270 4.71 22.98 20.20
N GLY A 271 5.91 23.43 20.57
CA GLY A 271 6.88 22.64 21.29
C GLY A 271 6.22 21.91 22.47
N TYR A 272 6.67 20.71 22.69
CA TYR A 272 6.31 19.77 23.74
C TYR A 272 6.15 20.47 25.09
N ARG A 273 4.90 20.69 25.55
CA ARG A 273 4.64 20.97 26.98
C ARG A 273 4.49 19.60 27.65
N GLY A 274 5.52 19.23 28.39
CA GLY A 274 5.54 18.02 29.20
C GLY A 274 4.29 17.94 30.09
N ILE A 275 3.72 16.75 30.15
CA ILE A 275 2.67 16.40 31.12
C ILE A 275 3.30 16.52 32.50
N ARG A 276 2.89 17.55 33.29
CA ARG A 276 3.15 17.55 34.72
C ARG A 276 2.22 16.52 35.35
N ASN A 277 2.80 15.41 35.79
CA ASN A 277 2.15 14.52 36.75
C ASN A 277 1.78 15.40 37.98
N ARG A 278 0.47 15.54 38.24
CA ARG A 278 0.00 15.87 39.59
C ARG A 278 -0.23 14.54 40.31
N GLY A 279 0.44 14.40 41.46
CA GLY A 279 0.37 13.28 42.39
C GLY A 279 -1.03 13.03 42.97
#